data_8933670d9860af6474e5126303fba925
#
_entry.id   8933670d9860af6474e5126303fba925
#
_cell.length_a   1.000
_cell.length_b   1.000
_cell.length_c   1.000
_cell.angle_alpha   90.00
_cell.angle_beta   90.00
_cell.angle_gamma   90.00
#
_symmetry.space_group_name_H-M   'P 1'
#
loop_
_entity.id
_entity.type
_entity.pdbx_description
1 polymer ?
#
loop_
_entity_poly.entity_id
_entity_poly.type
_entity_poly.pdbx_seq_one_letter_code
_entity_poly.pdbx_strand_id
1 'polypeptide(L)'
;MSKNEMRKESLLLYGRIKDVLWISIVALLLFLACFLVFRKEDSTQSVALLQMSEKEQKITQILREIEGVGEVSVVVCEEYDEVKSVVVVCEGAKDIHVVMEVREAVATALNTQQKSVKIYLKKD
;
A
#
# COMPACT_ATOMS: atom_id res chain seq x y z
N MET A 1 39.17 -38.41 -36.70
CA MET A 1 37.76 -38.03 -36.51
C MET A 1 37.14 -37.65 -37.84
N SER A 2 36.03 -38.26 -38.17
CA SER A 2 35.33 -37.94 -39.38
C SER A 2 34.58 -36.60 -39.22
N LYS A 3 34.36 -35.88 -40.31
CA LYS A 3 33.61 -34.63 -40.31
C LYS A 3 32.17 -34.78 -39.73
N ASN A 4 31.62 -35.98 -39.82
CA ASN A 4 30.27 -36.28 -39.32
C ASN A 4 30.21 -36.33 -37.77
N GLU A 5 31.29 -36.76 -37.12
CA GLU A 5 31.37 -36.76 -35.67
C GLU A 5 31.49 -35.36 -35.08
N MET A 6 32.29 -34.50 -35.75
CA MET A 6 32.39 -33.09 -35.38
C MET A 6 31.06 -32.34 -35.51
N ARG A 7 30.27 -32.66 -36.55
CA ARG A 7 28.94 -32.10 -36.75
C ARG A 7 27.97 -32.53 -35.67
N LYS A 8 28.03 -33.80 -35.25
CA LYS A 8 27.15 -34.32 -34.18
C LYS A 8 27.46 -33.68 -32.85
N GLU A 9 28.73 -33.47 -32.53
CA GLU A 9 29.11 -32.77 -31.29
C GLU A 9 28.66 -31.31 -31.28
N SER A 10 28.83 -30.61 -32.40
CA SER A 10 28.39 -29.21 -32.50
C SER A 10 26.87 -29.07 -32.47
N LEU A 11 26.13 -30.02 -33.05
CA LEU A 11 24.67 -30.06 -32.97
C LEU A 11 24.18 -30.39 -31.58
N LEU A 12 24.86 -31.29 -30.85
CA LEU A 12 24.54 -31.59 -29.45
C LEU A 12 24.83 -30.42 -28.55
N LEU A 13 25.96 -29.72 -28.78
CA LEU A 13 26.29 -28.49 -28.07
C LEU A 13 25.28 -27.37 -28.37
N TYR A 14 24.88 -27.26 -29.62
CA TYR A 14 23.88 -26.25 -30.03
C TYR A 14 22.51 -26.52 -29.36
N GLY A 15 22.09 -27.79 -29.28
CA GLY A 15 20.89 -28.19 -28.59
C GLY A 15 20.97 -27.88 -27.10
N ARG A 16 22.11 -28.14 -26.45
CA ARG A 16 22.33 -27.83 -25.04
C ARG A 16 22.35 -26.32 -24.79
N ILE A 17 22.99 -25.56 -25.67
CA ILE A 17 23.00 -24.10 -25.58
C ILE A 17 21.57 -23.53 -25.69
N LYS A 18 20.77 -24.12 -26.59
CA LYS A 18 19.37 -23.71 -26.75
C LYS A 18 18.56 -23.99 -25.50
N ASP A 19 18.72 -25.13 -24.88
CA ASP A 19 18.06 -25.50 -23.63
C ASP A 19 18.52 -24.62 -22.47
N VAL A 20 19.83 -24.34 -22.36
CA VAL A 20 20.41 -23.47 -21.36
C VAL A 20 19.91 -22.05 -21.55
N LEU A 21 19.80 -21.56 -22.79
CA LEU A 21 19.23 -20.25 -23.09
C LEU A 21 17.77 -20.16 -22.68
N TRP A 22 16.97 -21.18 -22.94
CA TRP A 22 15.57 -21.25 -22.52
C TRP A 22 15.44 -21.19 -21.01
N ILE A 23 16.20 -22.01 -20.30
CA ILE A 23 16.23 -22.05 -18.84
C ILE A 23 16.68 -20.70 -18.29
N SER A 24 17.70 -20.07 -18.91
CA SER A 24 18.18 -18.75 -18.52
C SER A 24 17.11 -17.68 -18.70
N ILE A 25 16.38 -17.69 -19.80
CA ILE A 25 15.29 -16.73 -20.05
C ILE A 25 14.16 -16.92 -19.03
N VAL A 26 13.77 -18.16 -18.77
CA VAL A 26 12.71 -18.47 -17.78
C VAL A 26 13.17 -18.03 -16.38
N ALA A 27 14.41 -18.32 -16.00
CA ALA A 27 14.97 -17.90 -14.73
C ALA A 27 15.01 -16.37 -14.60
N LEU A 28 15.38 -15.67 -15.68
CA LEU A 28 15.40 -14.22 -15.72
C LEU A 28 13.99 -13.63 -15.57
N LEU A 29 13.01 -14.22 -16.24
CA LEU A 29 11.61 -13.79 -16.14
C LEU A 29 11.06 -14.02 -14.73
N LEU A 30 11.38 -15.15 -14.12
CA LEU A 30 10.99 -15.43 -12.72
C LEU A 30 11.66 -14.47 -11.77
N PHE A 31 12.95 -14.17 -11.98
CA PHE A 31 13.67 -13.20 -11.17
C PHE A 31 13.07 -11.78 -11.29
N LEU A 32 12.71 -11.38 -12.51
CA LEU A 32 12.03 -10.12 -12.76
C LEU A 32 10.66 -10.07 -12.09
N ALA A 33 9.89 -11.15 -12.16
CA ALA A 33 8.58 -11.25 -11.51
C ALA A 33 8.73 -11.13 -9.99
N CYS A 34 9.69 -11.85 -9.40
CA CYS A 34 10.00 -11.74 -7.98
C CYS A 34 10.43 -10.32 -7.59
N PHE A 35 11.26 -9.70 -8.42
CA PHE A 35 11.73 -8.33 -8.18
C PHE A 35 10.57 -7.32 -8.22
N LEU A 36 9.62 -7.50 -9.12
CA LEU A 36 8.42 -6.66 -9.18
C LEU A 36 7.51 -6.86 -7.97
N VAL A 37 7.38 -8.11 -7.50
CA VAL A 37 6.63 -8.41 -6.28
C VAL A 37 7.32 -7.80 -5.06
N PHE A 38 8.65 -7.92 -4.97
CA PHE A 38 9.44 -7.29 -3.90
C PHE A 38 9.35 -5.75 -3.94
N ARG A 39 9.30 -5.17 -5.13
CA ARG A 39 9.10 -3.72 -5.26
C ARG A 39 7.74 -3.29 -4.74
N LYS A 40 6.71 -4.11 -4.91
CA LYS A 40 5.39 -3.85 -4.33
C LYS A 40 5.40 -3.96 -2.81
N GLU A 41 6.26 -4.82 -2.26
CA GLU A 41 6.42 -4.95 -0.81
C GLU A 41 7.17 -3.77 -0.20
N ASP A 42 8.07 -3.13 -0.94
CA ASP A 42 8.75 -1.92 -0.49
C ASP A 42 7.79 -0.74 -0.29
N SER A 43 6.60 -0.81 -0.86
CA SER A 43 5.53 0.11 -0.53
C SER A 43 4.69 -0.44 0.63
N THR A 44 5.31 -0.57 1.79
CA THR A 44 4.61 -0.92 3.04
C THR A 44 3.45 0.03 3.32
N GLN A 45 3.53 1.25 2.82
CA GLN A 45 2.43 2.21 2.88
C GLN A 45 1.21 1.76 2.08
N SER A 46 1.39 1.15 0.91
CA SER A 46 0.26 0.68 0.11
C SER A 46 -0.40 -0.57 0.69
N VAL A 47 0.37 -1.44 1.36
CA VAL A 47 -0.18 -2.59 2.08
C VAL A 47 -0.97 -2.11 3.30
N ALA A 48 -0.45 -1.13 4.05
CA ALA A 48 -1.16 -0.52 5.16
C ALA A 48 -2.44 0.17 4.68
N LEU A 49 -2.39 0.87 3.55
CA LEU A 49 -3.56 1.50 2.93
C LEU A 49 -4.61 0.46 2.48
N LEU A 50 -4.16 -0.70 1.98
CA LEU A 50 -5.05 -1.78 1.59
C LEU A 50 -5.75 -2.43 2.80
N GLN A 51 -5.11 -2.39 3.99
CA GLN A 51 -5.69 -2.87 5.22
C GLN A 51 -6.66 -1.87 5.84
N MET A 52 -6.56 -0.60 5.48
CA MET A 52 -7.51 0.42 5.91
C MET A 52 -8.85 0.23 5.22
N SER A 53 -9.94 0.43 5.95
CA SER A 53 -11.27 0.39 5.36
C SER A 53 -11.44 1.52 4.33
N GLU A 54 -12.33 1.34 3.39
CA GLU A 54 -12.64 2.35 2.38
C GLU A 54 -13.06 3.68 3.02
N LYS A 55 -13.82 3.61 4.11
CA LYS A 55 -14.24 4.79 4.88
C LYS A 55 -13.05 5.53 5.47
N GLU A 56 -12.10 4.80 6.04
CA GLU A 56 -10.89 5.38 6.62
C GLU A 56 -10.04 6.08 5.56
N GLN A 57 -9.91 5.48 4.38
CA GLN A 57 -9.17 6.07 3.27
C GLN A 57 -9.80 7.37 2.78
N LYS A 58 -11.10 7.39 2.62
CA LYS A 58 -11.85 8.58 2.19
C LYS A 58 -11.72 9.70 3.21
N ILE A 59 -11.89 9.39 4.48
CA ILE A 59 -11.77 10.37 5.57
C ILE A 59 -10.33 10.90 5.63
N THR A 60 -9.34 10.05 5.53
CA THR A 60 -7.93 10.46 5.54
C THR A 60 -7.63 11.43 4.41
N GLN A 61 -8.13 11.17 3.21
CA GLN A 61 -7.96 12.08 2.07
C GLN A 61 -8.64 13.42 2.30
N ILE A 62 -9.85 13.42 2.79
CA ILE A 62 -10.59 14.66 3.08
C ILE A 62 -9.86 15.49 4.13
N LEU A 63 -9.41 14.86 5.21
CA LEU A 63 -8.72 15.54 6.28
C LEU A 63 -7.38 16.13 5.85
N ARG A 64 -6.67 15.46 4.95
CA ARG A 64 -5.41 15.99 4.40
C ARG A 64 -5.61 17.28 3.60
N GLU A 65 -6.78 17.48 3.02
CA GLU A 65 -7.12 18.68 2.26
C GLU A 65 -7.48 19.87 3.16
N ILE A 66 -7.78 19.62 4.43
CA ILE A 66 -8.07 20.70 5.37
C ILE A 66 -6.77 21.38 5.76
N GLU A 67 -6.75 22.71 5.63
CA GLU A 67 -5.58 23.52 5.97
C GLU A 67 -5.25 23.39 7.47
N GLY A 68 -3.99 23.15 7.77
CA GLY A 68 -3.50 23.06 9.14
C GLY A 68 -3.54 21.69 9.77
N VAL A 69 -4.18 20.70 9.14
CA VAL A 69 -4.25 19.33 9.67
C VAL A 69 -2.89 18.62 9.60
N GLY A 70 -2.19 18.79 8.49
CA GLY A 70 -0.92 18.12 8.27
C GLY A 70 -1.08 16.61 8.08
N GLU A 71 -0.14 15.85 8.61
CA GLU A 71 -0.20 14.39 8.54
C GLU A 71 -1.27 13.86 9.47
N VAL A 72 -2.10 12.93 8.99
CA VAL A 72 -3.26 12.44 9.72
C VAL A 72 -3.40 10.93 9.59
N SER A 73 -3.80 10.29 10.68
CA SER A 73 -4.16 8.88 10.74
C SER A 73 -5.56 8.75 11.33
N VAL A 74 -6.38 7.91 10.74
CA VAL A 74 -7.77 7.72 11.15
C VAL A 74 -8.05 6.24 11.38
N VAL A 75 -8.69 5.92 12.50
CA VAL A 75 -9.20 4.59 12.80
C VAL A 75 -10.68 4.70 13.06
N VAL A 76 -11.47 3.95 12.30
CA VAL A 76 -12.92 3.90 12.44
C VAL A 76 -13.32 2.58 13.08
N CYS A 77 -13.99 2.64 14.22
CA CYS A 77 -14.51 1.46 14.91
C CYS A 77 -15.98 1.29 14.55
N GLU A 78 -16.27 0.22 13.84
CA GLU A 78 -17.63 -0.13 13.41
C GLU A 78 -18.13 -1.34 14.17
N GLU A 79 -19.44 -1.35 14.43
CA GLU A 79 -20.15 -2.50 15.01
C GLU A 79 -21.51 -2.57 14.33
N TYR A 80 -21.83 -3.73 13.75
CA TYR A 80 -23.08 -3.96 13.00
C TYR A 80 -23.31 -2.91 11.89
N ASP A 81 -22.28 -2.61 11.11
CA ASP A 81 -22.27 -1.61 10.02
C ASP A 81 -22.52 -0.17 10.47
N GLU A 82 -22.56 0.07 11.79
CA GLU A 82 -22.66 1.41 12.35
C GLU A 82 -21.31 1.86 12.91
N VAL A 83 -20.96 3.13 12.66
CA VAL A 83 -19.76 3.75 13.23
C VAL A 83 -20.01 4.04 14.70
N LYS A 84 -19.28 3.38 15.60
CA LYS A 84 -19.38 3.57 17.05
C LYS A 84 -18.43 4.63 17.55
N SER A 85 -17.23 4.67 17.04
CA SER A 85 -16.22 5.66 17.43
C SER A 85 -15.21 5.86 16.32
N VAL A 86 -14.58 7.02 16.34
CA VAL A 86 -13.52 7.38 15.40
C VAL A 86 -12.37 7.99 16.19
N VAL A 87 -11.16 7.52 15.91
CA VAL A 87 -9.94 8.10 16.50
C VAL A 87 -9.16 8.74 15.37
N VAL A 88 -8.83 10.03 15.55
CA VAL A 88 -8.03 10.79 14.59
C VAL A 88 -6.77 11.26 15.31
N VAL A 89 -5.62 11.00 14.70
CA VAL A 89 -4.33 11.49 15.17
C VAL A 89 -3.76 12.38 14.07
N CYS A 90 -3.54 13.66 14.36
CA CYS A 90 -3.04 14.62 13.38
C CYS A 90 -2.09 15.63 14.00
N GLU A 91 -1.21 16.18 13.16
CA GLU A 91 -0.24 17.19 13.57
C GLU A 91 -0.93 18.50 13.97
N GLY A 92 -2.02 18.84 13.29
CA GLY A 92 -2.77 20.08 13.50
C GLY A 92 -3.60 20.12 14.76
N ALA A 93 -3.64 19.06 15.56
CA ALA A 93 -4.43 19.01 16.81
C ALA A 93 -3.91 19.97 17.89
N LYS A 94 -2.82 20.69 17.64
CA LYS A 94 -2.35 21.80 18.47
C LYS A 94 -3.30 22.97 18.46
N ASP A 95 -4.00 23.19 17.34
CA ASP A 95 -4.91 24.30 17.13
C ASP A 95 -6.34 23.83 17.37
N ILE A 96 -7.03 24.52 18.29
CA ILE A 96 -8.42 24.18 18.64
C ILE A 96 -9.36 24.34 17.44
N HIS A 97 -9.11 25.31 16.56
CA HIS A 97 -9.91 25.51 15.35
C HIS A 97 -9.80 24.31 14.41
N VAL A 98 -8.58 23.78 14.24
CA VAL A 98 -8.34 22.60 13.44
C VAL A 98 -9.06 21.38 14.06
N VAL A 99 -8.98 21.23 15.37
CA VAL A 99 -9.67 20.14 16.09
C VAL A 99 -11.17 20.19 15.85
N MET A 100 -11.76 21.37 15.94
CA MET A 100 -13.19 21.56 15.71
C MET A 100 -13.58 21.24 14.27
N GLU A 101 -12.82 21.74 13.30
CA GLU A 101 -13.05 21.47 11.87
C GLU A 101 -12.93 19.98 11.53
N VAL A 102 -11.91 19.33 12.04
CA VAL A 102 -11.69 17.89 11.83
C VAL A 102 -12.83 17.09 12.45
N ARG A 103 -13.22 17.40 13.68
CA ARG A 103 -14.33 16.73 14.36
C ARG A 103 -15.64 16.88 13.59
N GLU A 104 -15.95 18.08 13.16
CA GLU A 104 -17.16 18.35 12.37
C GLU A 104 -17.13 17.60 11.04
N ALA A 105 -16.01 17.67 10.32
CA ALA A 105 -15.84 16.99 9.02
C ALA A 105 -16.01 15.46 9.15
N VAL A 106 -15.37 14.87 10.14
CA VAL A 106 -15.45 13.42 10.38
C VAL A 106 -16.85 13.00 10.78
N ALA A 107 -17.47 13.72 11.72
CA ALA A 107 -18.82 13.42 12.18
C ALA A 107 -19.83 13.51 11.03
N THR A 108 -19.70 14.52 10.18
CA THR A 108 -20.57 14.72 9.03
C THR A 108 -20.37 13.64 7.97
N ALA A 109 -19.11 13.35 7.63
CA ALA A 109 -18.79 12.39 6.57
C ALA A 109 -19.19 10.97 6.95
N LEU A 110 -19.08 10.60 8.22
CA LEU A 110 -19.42 9.27 8.72
C LEU A 110 -20.83 9.18 9.31
N ASN A 111 -21.57 10.27 9.31
CA ASN A 111 -22.92 10.34 9.87
C ASN A 111 -22.94 9.83 11.32
N THR A 112 -22.02 10.33 12.13
CA THR A 112 -21.90 9.97 13.54
C THR A 112 -21.93 11.25 14.40
N GLN A 113 -22.05 11.07 15.71
CA GLN A 113 -22.06 12.19 16.63
C GLN A 113 -20.64 12.70 16.86
N GLN A 114 -20.50 14.03 17.03
CA GLN A 114 -19.19 14.63 17.29
C GLN A 114 -18.54 14.09 18.56
N LYS A 115 -19.31 13.74 19.57
CA LYS A 115 -18.80 13.13 20.81
C LYS A 115 -18.14 11.77 20.60
N SER A 116 -18.48 11.08 19.51
CA SER A 116 -17.88 9.79 19.14
C SER A 116 -16.53 9.93 18.46
N VAL A 117 -16.16 11.16 18.06
CA VAL A 117 -14.89 11.45 17.40
C VAL A 117 -13.89 11.94 18.44
N LYS A 118 -12.77 11.23 18.56
CA LYS A 118 -11.66 11.59 19.45
C LYS A 118 -10.48 12.00 18.59
N ILE A 119 -9.92 13.17 18.90
CA ILE A 119 -8.80 13.74 18.15
C ILE A 119 -7.61 13.90 19.09
N TYR A 120 -6.48 13.35 18.67
CA TYR A 120 -5.24 13.37 19.43
C TYR A 120 -4.14 14.03 18.61
N LEU A 121 -3.25 14.72 19.30
CA LEU A 121 -2.06 15.29 18.68
C LEU A 121 -1.07 14.20 18.30
N LYS A 122 -0.62 14.22 17.05
CA LYS A 122 0.40 13.31 16.57
C LYS A 122 1.73 13.61 17.27
N LYS A 123 2.34 12.58 17.81
CA LYS A 123 3.63 12.68 18.47
C LYS A 123 4.76 12.71 17.43
N ASP A 124 5.65 13.67 17.55
CA ASP A 124 6.83 13.79 16.68
C ASP A 124 7.84 12.65 16.89
#